data_ad4a104f0a97896093f2dc543cd655a4
#
_entry.id   ad4a104f0a97896093f2dc543cd655a4
#
_cell.length_a   1.000
_cell.length_b   1.000
_cell.length_c   1.000
_cell.angle_alpha   90.00
_cell.angle_beta   90.00
_cell.angle_gamma   90.00
#
_symmetry.space_group_name_H-M   'P 1'
#
loop_
_entity.id
_entity.type
_entity.pdbx_description
1 polymer ?
#
loop_
_entity_poly.entity_id
_entity_poly.type
_entity_poly.pdbx_seq_one_letter_code
_entity_poly.pdbx_strand_id
1 'polypeptide(L)'
;PVGKYVVIRLPMIFGINAPRTLEIDTAIKKDVSIEVFPNTIINVNSDVRLSQQIHYLINHKKTGIYHLGSTDLISHFDFIRTLIERRHNKSGIYKQVYTSNTMRYLATLPKENKLPHHLQPSYTDILDDLSLR
;
A
#
# COMPACT_ATOMS: atom_id res chain seq x y z
N PRO A 1 29.87 3.87 -4.46
CA PRO A 1 30.52 2.60 -4.14
C PRO A 1 29.52 1.55 -3.70
N VAL A 2 29.76 0.33 -4.11
CA VAL A 2 28.91 -0.81 -3.77
C VAL A 2 28.85 -0.97 -2.25
N GLY A 3 27.65 -1.19 -1.72
CA GLY A 3 27.44 -1.44 -0.30
C GLY A 3 27.37 -0.21 0.59
N LYS A 4 27.43 0.99 0.01
CA LYS A 4 27.37 2.24 0.78
C LYS A 4 26.07 3.01 0.61
N TYR A 5 25.07 2.44 -0.03
CA TYR A 5 23.76 3.07 -0.19
C TYR A 5 22.65 2.02 -0.09
N VAL A 6 21.45 2.49 0.15
CA VAL A 6 20.27 1.65 0.21
C VAL A 6 19.38 1.96 -0.97
N VAL A 7 18.84 0.92 -1.59
CA VAL A 7 17.83 1.04 -2.64
C VAL A 7 16.49 0.63 -2.04
N ILE A 8 15.50 1.48 -2.17
CA ILE A 8 14.17 1.26 -1.62
C ILE A 8 13.19 1.04 -2.77
N ARG A 9 12.48 -0.07 -2.71
CA ARG A 9 11.40 -0.37 -3.67
C ARG A 9 10.07 -0.26 -2.95
N LEU A 10 9.15 0.47 -3.56
CA LEU A 10 7.89 0.85 -2.94
C LEU A 10 6.71 0.15 -3.59
N PRO A 11 5.72 -0.29 -2.79
CA PRO A 11 4.41 -0.70 -3.29
C PRO A 11 3.52 0.52 -3.53
N MET A 12 2.21 0.31 -3.62
CA MET A 12 1.25 1.41 -3.62
C MET A 12 1.24 2.09 -2.25
N ILE A 13 1.43 3.40 -2.23
CA ILE A 13 1.51 4.19 -0.99
C ILE A 13 0.20 4.95 -0.80
N PHE A 14 -0.33 4.86 0.41
CA PHE A 14 -1.53 5.57 0.84
C PHE A 14 -1.18 6.47 2.03
N GLY A 15 -2.03 7.43 2.29
CA GLY A 15 -1.92 8.30 3.46
C GLY A 15 -3.19 9.11 3.57
N ILE A 16 -3.48 9.66 4.74
CA ILE A 16 -4.72 10.42 4.94
C ILE A 16 -4.82 11.56 3.93
N ASN A 17 -3.70 12.21 3.62
CA ASN A 17 -3.63 13.31 2.67
C ASN A 17 -2.86 12.97 1.38
N ALA A 18 -2.58 11.70 1.14
CA ALA A 18 -1.87 11.30 -0.07
C ALA A 18 -2.77 11.44 -1.30
N PRO A 19 -2.20 11.79 -2.48
CA PRO A 19 -3.00 11.99 -3.69
C PRO A 19 -3.93 10.84 -4.02
N ARG A 20 -3.45 9.62 -3.90
CA ARG A 20 -4.24 8.42 -4.19
C ARG A 20 -5.48 8.31 -3.29
N THR A 21 -5.33 8.62 -2.01
CA THR A 21 -6.42 8.59 -1.03
C THR A 21 -7.40 9.74 -1.29
N LEU A 22 -6.88 10.93 -1.61
CA LEU A 22 -7.72 12.10 -1.90
C LEU A 22 -8.56 11.91 -3.17
N GLU A 23 -8.02 11.24 -4.18
CA GLU A 23 -8.78 10.89 -5.39
C GLU A 23 -9.97 10.00 -5.07
N ILE A 24 -9.76 9.01 -4.20
CA ILE A 24 -10.82 8.13 -3.74
C ILE A 24 -11.89 8.92 -2.99
N ASP A 25 -11.49 9.76 -2.04
CA ASP A 25 -12.41 10.58 -1.26
C ASP A 25 -13.24 11.50 -2.16
N THR A 26 -12.61 12.09 -3.17
CA THR A 26 -13.28 12.96 -4.14
C THR A 26 -14.31 12.18 -4.96
N ALA A 27 -13.96 10.99 -5.43
CA ALA A 27 -14.88 10.15 -6.19
C ALA A 27 -16.11 9.77 -5.36
N ILE A 28 -15.91 9.46 -4.08
CA ILE A 28 -17.02 9.13 -3.18
C ILE A 28 -17.96 10.33 -3.00
N LYS A 29 -17.40 11.52 -2.81
CA LYS A 29 -18.21 12.75 -2.65
C LYS A 29 -19.02 13.09 -3.89
N LYS A 30 -18.48 12.80 -5.08
CA LYS A 30 -19.13 13.13 -6.36
C LYS A 30 -19.98 11.98 -6.91
N ASP A 31 -20.06 10.85 -6.21
CA ASP A 31 -20.73 9.63 -6.68
C ASP A 31 -20.22 9.19 -8.05
N VAL A 32 -18.91 9.29 -8.26
CA VAL A 32 -18.25 8.86 -9.48
C VAL A 32 -17.65 7.47 -9.27
N SER A 33 -17.65 6.66 -10.34
CA SER A 33 -17.09 5.32 -10.26
C SER A 33 -15.57 5.34 -10.08
N ILE A 34 -15.08 4.34 -9.36
CA ILE A 34 -13.66 4.14 -9.09
C ILE A 34 -13.22 2.87 -9.81
N GLU A 35 -12.18 2.98 -10.63
CA GLU A 35 -11.61 1.80 -11.29
C GLU A 35 -10.88 0.93 -10.28
N VAL A 36 -11.22 -0.35 -10.27
CA VAL A 36 -10.59 -1.35 -9.41
C VAL A 36 -10.18 -2.56 -10.23
N PHE A 37 -9.16 -3.26 -9.78
CA PHE A 37 -8.54 -4.35 -10.54
C PHE A 37 -8.60 -5.65 -9.72
N PRO A 38 -9.71 -6.43 -9.84
CA PRO A 38 -9.89 -7.63 -9.01
C PRO A 38 -8.82 -8.70 -9.21
N ASN A 39 -8.25 -8.79 -10.42
CA ASN A 39 -7.21 -9.76 -10.74
C ASN A 39 -5.79 -9.28 -10.48
N THR A 40 -5.63 -8.09 -9.90
CA THR A 40 -4.32 -7.54 -9.56
C THR A 40 -4.08 -7.69 -8.07
N ILE A 41 -3.03 -8.42 -7.73
CA ILE A 41 -2.64 -8.67 -6.34
C ILE A 41 -1.50 -7.72 -5.98
N ILE A 42 -1.65 -7.02 -4.88
CA ILE A 42 -0.73 -5.97 -4.44
C ILE A 42 -0.33 -6.18 -2.99
N ASN A 43 0.74 -5.51 -2.60
CA ASN A 43 0.99 -5.14 -1.22
C ASN A 43 0.93 -3.61 -1.12
N VAL A 44 0.82 -3.08 0.08
CA VAL A 44 0.56 -1.67 0.30
C VAL A 44 1.43 -1.13 1.43
N ASN A 45 1.54 0.19 1.51
CA ASN A 45 2.16 0.84 2.66
C ASN A 45 1.47 2.19 2.88
N SER A 46 1.67 2.75 4.05
CA SER A 46 1.25 4.12 4.34
C SER A 46 2.47 5.04 4.38
N ASP A 47 2.25 6.32 4.16
CA ASP A 47 3.30 7.33 4.22
C ASP A 47 3.95 7.40 5.60
N VAL A 48 3.16 7.27 6.66
CA VAL A 48 3.66 7.30 8.04
C VAL A 48 4.58 6.11 8.31
N ARG A 49 4.16 4.90 7.95
CA ARG A 49 4.96 3.70 8.17
C ARG A 49 6.20 3.68 7.29
N LEU A 50 6.07 4.16 6.04
CA LEU A 50 7.21 4.32 5.15
C LEU A 50 8.27 5.23 5.77
N SER A 51 7.87 6.35 6.33
CA SER A 51 8.76 7.27 7.01
C SER A 51 9.51 6.60 8.16
N GLN A 52 8.81 5.82 8.98
CA GLN A 52 9.42 5.08 10.09
C GLN A 52 10.43 4.04 9.60
N GLN A 53 10.09 3.34 8.53
CA GLN A 53 10.96 2.33 7.93
C GLN A 53 12.24 2.95 7.35
N ILE A 54 12.11 4.06 6.63
CA ILE A 54 13.26 4.78 6.07
C ILE A 54 14.16 5.30 7.19
N HIS A 55 13.56 5.87 8.24
CA HIS A 55 14.30 6.38 9.40
C HIS A 55 15.13 5.27 10.05
N TYR A 56 14.55 4.09 10.22
CA TYR A 56 15.27 2.93 10.74
C TYR A 56 16.47 2.57 9.86
N LEU A 57 16.29 2.51 8.54
CA LEU A 57 17.37 2.13 7.63
C LEU A 57 18.53 3.13 7.69
N ILE A 58 18.22 4.42 7.77
CA ILE A 58 19.24 5.46 7.86
C ILE A 58 19.95 5.40 9.20
N ASN A 59 19.23 5.30 10.31
CA ASN A 59 19.81 5.30 11.64
C ASN A 59 20.70 4.08 11.92
N HIS A 60 20.38 2.96 11.31
CA HIS A 60 21.16 1.73 11.46
C HIS A 60 22.17 1.53 10.34
N LYS A 61 22.34 2.53 9.48
CA LYS A 61 23.30 2.52 8.36
C LYS A 61 23.18 1.26 7.52
N LYS A 62 21.94 0.84 7.26
CA LYS A 62 21.67 -0.34 6.44
C LYS A 62 21.98 -0.06 4.97
N THR A 63 22.44 -1.09 4.27
CA THR A 63 22.74 -1.03 2.83
C THR A 63 22.07 -2.20 2.13
N GLY A 64 21.93 -2.09 0.80
CA GLY A 64 21.31 -3.12 -0.01
C GLY A 64 19.92 -2.72 -0.50
N ILE A 65 19.14 -3.71 -0.93
CA ILE A 65 17.82 -3.49 -1.51
C ILE A 65 16.75 -3.89 -0.49
N TYR A 66 15.85 -2.97 -0.22
CA TYR A 66 14.74 -3.18 0.71
C TYR A 66 13.40 -2.93 0.03
N HIS A 67 12.47 -3.86 0.19
CA HIS A 67 11.08 -3.71 -0.26
C HIS A 67 10.25 -3.27 0.94
N LEU A 68 9.77 -2.02 0.91
CA LEU A 68 9.07 -1.41 2.04
C LEU A 68 7.57 -1.44 1.80
N GLY A 69 6.90 -2.39 2.39
CA GLY A 69 5.46 -2.52 2.25
C GLY A 69 4.91 -3.59 3.18
N SER A 70 3.61 -3.85 3.05
CA SER A 70 2.98 -4.92 3.81
C SER A 70 3.59 -6.28 3.47
N THR A 71 3.63 -7.16 4.45
CA THR A 71 4.23 -8.49 4.28
C THR A 71 3.24 -9.50 3.72
N ASP A 72 1.99 -9.12 3.57
CA ASP A 72 0.92 -9.93 3.03
C ASP A 72 0.35 -9.31 1.75
N LEU A 73 -0.52 -10.02 1.09
CA LEU A 73 -1.05 -9.68 -0.22
C LEU A 73 -2.57 -9.54 -0.17
N ILE A 74 -3.09 -8.67 -1.02
CA ILE A 74 -4.53 -8.46 -1.16
C ILE A 74 -4.83 -8.02 -2.59
N SER A 75 -6.02 -8.35 -3.11
CA SER A 75 -6.41 -7.82 -4.42
C SER A 75 -6.64 -6.32 -4.32
N HIS A 76 -6.35 -5.61 -5.41
CA HIS A 76 -6.56 -4.17 -5.49
C HIS A 76 -8.01 -3.81 -5.17
N PHE A 77 -8.98 -4.54 -5.73
CA PHE A 77 -10.39 -4.29 -5.47
C PHE A 77 -10.74 -4.45 -3.98
N ASP A 78 -10.31 -5.55 -3.38
CA ASP A 78 -10.63 -5.81 -1.97
C ASP A 78 -10.04 -4.75 -1.06
N PHE A 79 -8.82 -4.29 -1.34
CA PHE A 79 -8.19 -3.24 -0.54
C PHE A 79 -8.95 -1.92 -0.66
N ILE A 80 -9.25 -1.49 -1.90
CA ILE A 80 -9.95 -0.21 -2.15
C ILE A 80 -11.35 -0.25 -1.56
N ARG A 81 -12.07 -1.34 -1.75
CA ARG A 81 -13.42 -1.50 -1.19
C ARG A 81 -13.42 -1.40 0.33
N THR A 82 -12.53 -2.11 0.99
CA THR A 82 -12.41 -2.10 2.44
C THR A 82 -12.03 -0.71 2.95
N LEU A 83 -11.10 -0.04 2.26
CA LEU A 83 -10.69 1.32 2.60
C LEU A 83 -11.86 2.28 2.56
N ILE A 84 -12.66 2.22 1.49
CA ILE A 84 -13.82 3.10 1.32
C ILE A 84 -14.87 2.84 2.39
N GLU A 85 -15.19 1.58 2.64
CA GLU A 85 -16.17 1.22 3.66
C GLU A 85 -15.75 1.72 5.04
N ARG A 86 -14.47 1.62 5.38
CA ARG A 86 -13.95 2.09 6.67
C ARG A 86 -13.91 3.61 6.78
N ARG A 87 -13.48 4.30 5.71
CA ARG A 87 -13.32 5.76 5.76
C ARG A 87 -14.63 6.51 5.63
N HIS A 88 -15.56 6.01 4.83
CA HIS A 88 -16.78 6.72 4.47
C HIS A 88 -18.05 6.06 5.03
N ASN A 89 -17.93 4.89 5.63
CA ASN A 89 -19.04 4.13 6.18
C ASN A 89 -20.17 3.93 5.16
N LYS A 90 -19.80 3.74 3.89
CA LYS A 90 -20.70 3.44 2.79
C LYS A 90 -19.96 2.74 1.68
N SER A 91 -20.72 2.14 0.75
CA SER A 91 -20.14 1.51 -0.43
C SER A 91 -19.84 2.55 -1.51
N GLY A 92 -18.78 2.32 -2.26
CA GLY A 92 -18.49 3.10 -3.46
C GLY A 92 -19.15 2.53 -4.70
N ILE A 93 -18.97 3.21 -5.82
CA ILE A 93 -19.36 2.74 -7.15
C ILE A 93 -18.07 2.24 -7.81
N TYR A 94 -18.03 0.95 -8.17
CA TYR A 94 -16.80 0.34 -8.66
C TYR A 94 -16.92 -0.03 -10.12
N LYS A 95 -15.90 0.33 -10.91
CA LYS A 95 -15.73 -0.16 -12.26
C LYS A 95 -14.62 -1.21 -12.22
N GLN A 96 -15.00 -2.48 -12.34
CA GLN A 96 -14.06 -3.59 -12.31
C GLN A 96 -13.37 -3.74 -13.66
N VAL A 97 -12.05 -3.61 -13.65
CA VAL A 97 -11.24 -3.69 -14.87
C VAL A 97 -10.37 -4.94 -14.80
N TYR A 98 -10.44 -5.75 -15.84
CA TYR A 98 -9.64 -6.97 -15.97
C TYR A 98 -8.64 -6.76 -17.11
N THR A 99 -7.36 -6.68 -16.77
CA THR A 99 -6.30 -6.44 -17.76
C THR A 99 -5.82 -7.71 -18.42
N SER A 100 -6.19 -8.87 -17.87
CA SER A 100 -5.89 -10.19 -18.45
C SER A 100 -6.84 -11.22 -17.86
N ASN A 101 -6.83 -12.44 -18.40
CA ASN A 101 -7.63 -13.54 -17.90
C ASN A 101 -6.96 -14.27 -16.71
N THR A 102 -5.77 -13.83 -16.30
CA THR A 102 -5.00 -14.46 -15.24
C THR A 102 -4.74 -13.45 -14.13
N MET A 103 -4.41 -13.95 -12.94
CA MET A 103 -4.02 -13.10 -11.82
C MET A 103 -2.69 -12.42 -12.11
N ARG A 104 -2.61 -11.12 -11.81
CA ARG A 104 -1.38 -10.33 -11.91
C ARG A 104 -0.89 -9.99 -10.53
N TYR A 105 0.40 -10.17 -10.30
CA TYR A 105 1.03 -9.85 -9.02
C TYR A 105 1.94 -8.64 -9.21
N LEU A 106 1.52 -7.52 -8.63
CA LEU A 106 2.31 -6.28 -8.61
C LEU A 106 2.89 -6.02 -7.22
N ALA A 107 3.11 -7.10 -6.48
CA ALA A 107 3.63 -7.02 -5.13
C ALA A 107 5.14 -7.23 -5.13
N THR A 108 5.81 -6.51 -4.23
CA THR A 108 7.24 -6.67 -3.98
C THR A 108 7.43 -7.05 -2.53
N LEU A 109 7.54 -8.36 -2.28
CA LEU A 109 7.75 -8.87 -0.93
C LEU A 109 9.24 -9.02 -0.64
N PRO A 110 9.67 -8.71 0.60
CA PRO A 110 11.07 -8.87 0.97
C PRO A 110 11.48 -10.35 1.00
N LYS A 111 12.63 -10.66 0.40
CA LYS A 111 13.17 -12.02 0.38
C LYS A 111 14.34 -12.18 1.33
N GLU A 112 15.27 -11.24 1.33
CA GLU A 112 16.51 -11.32 2.10
C GLU A 112 16.60 -10.21 3.13
N ASN A 113 16.61 -8.96 2.70
CA ASN A 113 16.76 -7.80 3.58
C ASN A 113 15.43 -7.47 4.23
N LYS A 114 15.20 -8.00 5.42
CA LYS A 114 13.96 -7.79 6.16
C LYS A 114 14.17 -6.77 7.27
N LEU A 115 13.14 -5.96 7.49
CA LEU A 115 13.07 -5.06 8.63
C LEU A 115 12.75 -5.83 9.92
N PRO A 116 13.00 -5.24 11.10
CA PRO A 116 12.53 -5.82 12.35
C PRO A 116 11.02 -6.05 12.33
N HIS A 117 10.56 -7.03 13.07
CA HIS A 117 9.15 -7.42 13.07
C HIS A 117 8.19 -6.25 13.31
N HIS A 118 8.52 -5.35 14.23
CA HIS A 118 7.66 -4.20 14.55
C HIS A 118 7.55 -3.18 13.40
N LEU A 119 8.40 -3.28 12.39
CA LEU A 119 8.35 -2.45 11.18
C LEU A 119 7.84 -3.23 9.96
N GLN A 120 7.26 -4.40 10.17
CA GLN A 120 6.70 -5.23 9.12
C GLN A 120 5.16 -5.20 9.24
N PRO A 121 4.48 -4.24 8.58
CA PRO A 121 3.03 -4.14 8.70
C PRO A 121 2.31 -5.19 7.86
N SER A 122 1.08 -5.51 8.26
CA SER A 122 0.11 -6.20 7.40
C SER A 122 -0.70 -5.17 6.61
N TYR A 123 -1.43 -5.60 5.58
CA TYR A 123 -2.34 -4.66 4.90
C TYR A 123 -3.46 -4.19 5.85
N THR A 124 -3.83 -5.01 6.84
CA THR A 124 -4.80 -4.61 7.86
C THR A 124 -4.27 -3.45 8.70
N ASP A 125 -2.98 -3.48 9.07
CA ASP A 125 -2.35 -2.37 9.78
C ASP A 125 -2.42 -1.08 8.97
N ILE A 126 -2.19 -1.17 7.66
CA ILE A 126 -2.29 -0.02 6.76
C ILE A 126 -3.72 0.50 6.71
N LEU A 127 -4.70 -0.39 6.58
CA LEU A 127 -6.11 0.00 6.61
C LEU A 127 -6.49 0.69 7.91
N ASP A 128 -5.99 0.20 9.04
CA ASP A 128 -6.23 0.81 10.35
C ASP A 128 -5.68 2.23 10.39
N ASP A 129 -4.47 2.44 9.88
CA ASP A 129 -3.85 3.77 9.82
C ASP A 129 -4.71 4.76 9.02
N LEU A 130 -5.27 4.30 7.90
CA LEU A 130 -6.05 5.14 7.00
C LEU A 130 -7.48 5.35 7.47
N SER A 131 -7.97 4.52 8.36
CA SER A 131 -9.33 4.59 8.91
C SER A 131 -9.43 5.54 10.10
N LEU A 132 -8.33 5.78 10.78
CA LEU A 132 -8.28 6.65 11.95
C LEU A 132 -8.39 8.12 11.52
N ARG A 133 -9.23 8.84 12.20
CA ARG A 133 -9.54 10.23 11.91
C ARG A 133 -9.33 11.09 13.14
#